data_b33efb190ef68983005d4f8fa5624e89
#
_entry.id   b33efb190ef68983005d4f8fa5624e89
#
_cell.length_a   1.000
_cell.length_b   1.000
_cell.length_c   1.000
_cell.angle_alpha   90.00
_cell.angle_beta   90.00
_cell.angle_gamma   90.00
#
_symmetry.space_group_name_H-M   'P 1'
#
loop_
_entity.id
_entity.type
_entity.pdbx_description
1 polymer ?
#
loop_
_entity_poly.entity_id
_entity_poly.type
_entity_poly.pdbx_seq_one_letter_code
_entity_poly.pdbx_strand_id
1 'polypeptide(L)'
;IEQFKKMSLLAYEKADMVTCLYDHAKDLQIELGCPPEKIRVTPNGINTQTLADLPGKTEEEKQFINAGAVLRVTPIKDVKTMIQAFAFAKKKVKNMKLWIMGPADEDKKYAKECYDLVESLGVQDVEFTGRVNVKDYLGKMDFTLLTSISEGQPLTILESYAAHKPVIATDVGNCRELIYGNNDGFGEAGILTHIMNIEE
;
A
#
# COMPACT_ATOMS: atom_id res chain seq x y z
N ILE A 1 24.36 -9.01 -2.93
CA ILE A 1 23.59 -9.42 -4.13
C ILE A 1 24.01 -10.85 -4.55
N GLU A 2 25.30 -11.13 -4.75
CA GLU A 2 25.78 -12.44 -5.23
C GLU A 2 25.43 -13.62 -4.29
N GLN A 3 25.50 -13.42 -2.98
CA GLN A 3 25.10 -14.43 -1.99
C GLN A 3 23.61 -14.76 -2.07
N PHE A 4 22.74 -13.75 -2.22
CA PHE A 4 21.30 -13.96 -2.38
C PHE A 4 20.99 -14.78 -3.63
N LYS A 5 21.65 -14.45 -4.76
CA LYS A 5 21.49 -15.21 -5.99
C LYS A 5 21.85 -16.69 -5.82
N LYS A 6 22.98 -16.99 -5.18
CA LYS A 6 23.39 -18.38 -4.89
C LYS A 6 22.39 -19.09 -3.98
N MET A 7 21.87 -18.41 -2.95
CA MET A 7 20.86 -18.98 -2.07
C MET A 7 19.56 -19.27 -2.81
N SER A 8 19.12 -18.34 -3.69
CA SER A 8 17.91 -18.54 -4.51
C SER A 8 18.06 -19.74 -5.43
N LEU A 9 19.19 -19.87 -6.13
CA LEU A 9 19.46 -21.02 -7.00
C LEU A 9 19.43 -22.36 -6.25
N LEU A 10 20.03 -22.40 -5.06
CA LEU A 10 19.99 -23.59 -4.20
C LEU A 10 18.55 -23.90 -3.74
N ALA A 11 17.77 -22.87 -3.40
CA ALA A 11 16.38 -23.04 -3.03
C ALA A 11 15.54 -23.58 -4.19
N TYR A 12 15.73 -23.06 -5.40
CA TYR A 12 15.03 -23.54 -6.61
C TYR A 12 15.40 -25.00 -6.94
N GLU A 13 16.67 -25.37 -6.75
CA GLU A 13 17.11 -26.76 -6.95
C GLU A 13 16.39 -27.73 -6.00
N LYS A 14 16.33 -27.38 -4.71
CA LYS A 14 15.83 -28.25 -3.64
C LYS A 14 14.32 -28.23 -3.45
N ALA A 15 13.63 -27.16 -3.88
CA ALA A 15 12.19 -27.08 -3.76
C ALA A 15 11.48 -28.00 -4.77
N ASP A 16 10.40 -28.65 -4.35
CA ASP A 16 9.50 -29.38 -5.25
C ASP A 16 8.64 -28.40 -6.04
N MET A 17 8.26 -27.27 -5.42
CA MET A 17 7.47 -26.20 -6.02
C MET A 17 7.92 -24.85 -5.47
N VAL A 18 7.89 -23.83 -6.32
CA VAL A 18 8.12 -22.42 -6.01
C VAL A 18 6.85 -21.66 -6.29
N THR A 19 6.44 -20.77 -5.38
CA THR A 19 5.26 -19.92 -5.59
C THR A 19 5.65 -18.45 -5.64
N CYS A 20 4.91 -17.70 -6.43
CA CYS A 20 5.01 -16.24 -6.50
C CYS A 20 3.59 -15.64 -6.52
N LEU A 21 3.47 -14.34 -6.32
CA LEU A 21 2.19 -13.68 -6.13
C LEU A 21 1.54 -13.19 -7.43
N TYR A 22 2.32 -12.97 -8.50
CA TYR A 22 1.86 -12.43 -9.78
C TYR A 22 2.81 -12.78 -10.93
N ASP A 23 2.36 -12.63 -12.17
CA ASP A 23 3.08 -13.13 -13.34
C ASP A 23 4.45 -12.50 -13.55
N HIS A 24 4.57 -11.17 -13.41
CA HIS A 24 5.88 -10.52 -13.54
C HIS A 24 6.89 -11.02 -12.49
N ALA A 25 6.46 -11.32 -11.25
CA ALA A 25 7.32 -11.95 -10.26
C ALA A 25 7.75 -13.37 -10.66
N LYS A 26 6.87 -14.13 -11.35
CA LYS A 26 7.20 -15.41 -11.93
C LYS A 26 8.30 -15.28 -12.98
N ASP A 27 8.14 -14.34 -13.91
CA ASP A 27 9.12 -14.11 -14.97
C ASP A 27 10.49 -13.74 -14.40
N LEU A 28 10.54 -12.83 -13.44
CA LEU A 28 11.78 -12.48 -12.74
C LEU A 28 12.44 -13.68 -12.03
N GLN A 29 11.66 -14.58 -11.43
CA GLN A 29 12.23 -15.76 -10.80
C GLN A 29 12.77 -16.75 -11.82
N ILE A 30 12.12 -16.89 -12.98
CA ILE A 30 12.63 -17.70 -14.09
C ILE A 30 13.94 -17.12 -14.62
N GLU A 31 14.03 -15.81 -14.83
CA GLU A 31 15.27 -15.12 -15.22
C GLU A 31 16.40 -15.31 -14.18
N LEU A 32 16.04 -15.43 -12.91
CA LEU A 32 16.98 -15.71 -11.82
C LEU A 32 17.34 -17.19 -11.68
N GLY A 33 16.82 -18.06 -12.57
CA GLY A 33 17.19 -19.47 -12.69
C GLY A 33 16.21 -20.44 -12.04
N CYS A 34 15.00 -20.04 -11.74
CA CYS A 34 13.94 -20.95 -11.31
C CYS A 34 13.44 -21.76 -12.51
N PRO A 35 13.38 -23.11 -12.45
CA PRO A 35 12.80 -23.91 -13.51
C PRO A 35 11.34 -23.58 -13.76
N PRO A 36 10.91 -23.27 -15.00
CA PRO A 36 9.53 -22.86 -15.29
C PRO A 36 8.45 -23.88 -14.87
N GLU A 37 8.78 -25.16 -14.90
CA GLU A 37 7.88 -26.24 -14.51
C GLU A 37 7.64 -26.30 -12.99
N LYS A 38 8.55 -25.76 -12.19
CA LYS A 38 8.43 -25.72 -10.74
C LYS A 38 7.63 -24.54 -10.20
N ILE A 39 7.52 -23.45 -10.99
CA ILE A 39 6.93 -22.21 -10.47
C ILE A 39 5.43 -22.10 -10.75
N ARG A 40 4.67 -21.61 -9.77
CA ARG A 40 3.23 -21.36 -9.85
C ARG A 40 2.90 -19.98 -9.30
N VAL A 41 1.99 -19.29 -9.97
CA VAL A 41 1.39 -18.04 -9.45
C VAL A 41 0.28 -18.41 -8.47
N THR A 42 0.40 -17.93 -7.25
CA THR A 42 -0.57 -18.07 -6.15
C THR A 42 -0.81 -16.70 -5.53
N PRO A 43 -1.76 -15.93 -6.09
CA PRO A 43 -2.01 -14.57 -5.60
C PRO A 43 -2.55 -14.57 -4.17
N ASN A 44 -2.34 -13.46 -3.48
CA ASN A 44 -2.95 -13.22 -2.18
C ASN A 44 -4.48 -13.17 -2.30
N GLY A 45 -5.14 -13.61 -1.25
CA GLY A 45 -6.59 -13.49 -1.09
C GLY A 45 -6.93 -12.83 0.25
N ILE A 46 -8.10 -12.22 0.31
CA ILE A 46 -8.66 -11.63 1.54
C ILE A 46 -10.10 -12.12 1.75
N ASN A 47 -10.60 -11.99 2.97
CA ASN A 47 -12.00 -12.20 3.25
C ASN A 47 -12.79 -10.91 2.99
N THR A 48 -13.38 -10.82 1.80
CA THR A 48 -14.15 -9.64 1.37
C THR A 48 -15.40 -9.39 2.20
N GLN A 49 -16.09 -10.44 2.67
CA GLN A 49 -17.33 -10.32 3.46
C GLN A 49 -17.12 -9.52 4.75
N THR A 50 -15.91 -9.57 5.34
CA THR A 50 -15.62 -8.85 6.58
C THR A 50 -15.33 -7.37 6.39
N LEU A 51 -15.28 -6.89 5.15
CA LEU A 51 -14.90 -5.52 4.78
C LEU A 51 -15.97 -4.82 3.93
N ALA A 52 -16.94 -5.55 3.38
CA ALA A 52 -17.93 -5.00 2.45
C ALA A 52 -18.90 -4.01 3.13
N ASP A 53 -19.30 -4.28 4.37
CA ASP A 53 -20.33 -3.50 5.09
C ASP A 53 -19.77 -2.77 6.30
N LEU A 54 -18.66 -2.03 6.11
CA LEU A 54 -18.05 -1.26 7.19
C LEU A 54 -18.84 0.02 7.48
N PRO A 55 -18.87 0.46 8.77
CA PRO A 55 -19.48 1.73 9.13
C PRO A 55 -18.84 2.90 8.37
N GLY A 56 -19.68 3.68 7.69
CA GLY A 56 -19.25 4.88 6.99
C GLY A 56 -19.04 6.08 7.91
N LYS A 57 -18.84 7.24 7.31
CA LYS A 57 -18.72 8.53 8.01
C LYS A 57 -20.02 8.93 8.71
N THR A 58 -19.91 9.55 9.89
CA THR A 58 -20.99 10.30 10.50
C THR A 58 -21.28 11.58 9.70
N GLU A 59 -22.40 12.26 10.00
CA GLU A 59 -22.74 13.54 9.34
C GLU A 59 -21.66 14.61 9.56
N GLU A 60 -21.05 14.63 10.75
CA GLU A 60 -19.96 15.56 11.07
C GLU A 60 -18.66 15.21 10.29
N GLU A 61 -18.38 13.91 10.10
CA GLU A 61 -17.20 13.45 9.37
C GLU A 61 -17.32 13.69 7.84
N LYS A 62 -18.52 13.78 7.30
CA LYS A 62 -18.77 14.02 5.86
C LYS A 62 -18.24 15.35 5.34
N GLN A 63 -18.02 16.34 6.22
CA GLN A 63 -17.39 17.60 5.83
C GLN A 63 -15.91 17.47 5.46
N PHE A 64 -15.27 16.35 5.82
CA PHE A 64 -13.86 16.10 5.55
C PHE A 64 -13.69 15.05 4.46
N ILE A 65 -12.61 15.21 3.69
CA ILE A 65 -12.10 14.19 2.77
C ILE A 65 -11.03 13.41 3.54
N ASN A 66 -11.30 12.13 3.79
CA ASN A 66 -10.42 11.26 4.55
C ASN A 66 -9.56 10.41 3.61
N ALA A 67 -8.26 10.65 3.59
CA ALA A 67 -7.26 9.79 3.00
C ALA A 67 -6.74 8.81 4.05
N GLY A 68 -6.75 7.52 3.77
CA GLY A 68 -6.30 6.49 4.71
C GLY A 68 -5.09 5.72 4.19
N ALA A 69 -4.13 5.42 5.07
CA ALA A 69 -3.01 4.54 4.76
C ALA A 69 -2.91 3.45 5.82
N VAL A 70 -3.02 2.19 5.41
CA VAL A 70 -2.88 1.03 6.29
C VAL A 70 -1.49 0.45 6.10
N LEU A 71 -0.58 0.73 7.03
CA LEU A 71 0.83 0.38 6.88
C LEU A 71 1.59 0.38 8.22
N ARG A 72 2.77 -0.22 8.22
CA ARG A 72 3.79 -0.01 9.26
C ARG A 72 4.58 1.25 8.93
N VAL A 73 4.84 2.10 9.91
CA VAL A 73 5.64 3.32 9.71
C VAL A 73 7.12 2.94 9.61
N THR A 74 7.55 2.58 8.39
CA THR A 74 8.91 2.12 8.07
C THR A 74 9.40 2.73 6.76
N PRO A 75 10.72 2.82 6.52
CA PRO A 75 11.29 3.46 5.33
C PRO A 75 10.76 2.90 4.01
N ILE A 76 10.52 1.58 3.93
CA ILE A 76 10.03 0.93 2.71
C ILE A 76 8.62 1.41 2.32
N LYS A 77 7.83 1.91 3.28
CA LYS A 77 6.48 2.45 3.05
C LYS A 77 6.47 3.92 2.65
N ASP A 78 7.61 4.57 2.71
CA ASP A 78 7.85 5.97 2.34
C ASP A 78 6.78 6.96 2.83
N VAL A 79 6.52 6.87 4.14
CA VAL A 79 5.54 7.73 4.82
C VAL A 79 5.91 9.22 4.73
N LYS A 80 7.20 9.53 4.54
CA LYS A 80 7.63 10.93 4.37
C LYS A 80 7.11 11.54 3.08
N THR A 81 7.21 10.82 1.95
CA THR A 81 6.62 11.28 0.68
C THR A 81 5.11 11.43 0.82
N MET A 82 4.42 10.50 1.49
CA MET A 82 2.98 10.60 1.77
C MET A 82 2.62 11.89 2.53
N ILE A 83 3.36 12.20 3.60
CA ILE A 83 3.13 13.43 4.41
C ILE A 83 3.36 14.68 3.56
N GLN A 84 4.42 14.71 2.75
CA GLN A 84 4.74 15.84 1.88
C GLN A 84 3.68 16.03 0.79
N ALA A 85 3.25 14.96 0.13
CA ALA A 85 2.19 14.98 -0.87
C ALA A 85 0.86 15.45 -0.25
N PHE A 86 0.51 14.94 0.93
CA PHE A 86 -0.65 15.39 1.67
C PHE A 86 -0.57 16.88 2.01
N ALA A 87 0.57 17.37 2.51
CA ALA A 87 0.77 18.78 2.81
C ALA A 87 0.64 19.66 1.56
N PHE A 88 1.11 19.17 0.40
CA PHE A 88 0.95 19.84 -0.89
C PHE A 88 -0.53 19.89 -1.33
N ALA A 89 -1.23 18.77 -1.31
CA ALA A 89 -2.64 18.67 -1.67
C ALA A 89 -3.53 19.52 -0.75
N LYS A 90 -3.23 19.54 0.56
CA LYS A 90 -3.99 20.32 1.56
C LYS A 90 -3.92 21.84 1.33
N LYS A 91 -2.91 22.35 0.62
CA LYS A 91 -2.91 23.76 0.21
C LYS A 91 -4.09 24.12 -0.70
N LYS A 92 -4.54 23.17 -1.51
CA LYS A 92 -5.67 23.32 -2.44
C LYS A 92 -6.99 22.85 -1.82
N VAL A 93 -6.99 21.75 -1.08
CA VAL A 93 -8.16 21.11 -0.49
C VAL A 93 -8.05 21.17 1.03
N LYS A 94 -8.59 22.22 1.64
CA LYS A 94 -8.40 22.55 3.06
C LYS A 94 -9.04 21.55 4.05
N ASN A 95 -10.11 20.89 3.64
CA ASN A 95 -10.86 19.94 4.47
C ASN A 95 -10.41 18.47 4.31
N MET A 96 -9.16 18.23 3.92
CA MET A 96 -8.58 16.86 3.91
C MET A 96 -8.03 16.47 5.27
N LYS A 97 -8.12 15.18 5.59
CA LYS A 97 -7.46 14.51 6.73
C LYS A 97 -6.69 13.30 6.24
N LEU A 98 -5.51 13.08 6.82
CA LEU A 98 -4.68 11.90 6.57
C LEU A 98 -4.66 11.00 7.80
N TRP A 99 -5.05 9.75 7.63
CA TRP A 99 -5.06 8.72 8.66
C TRP A 99 -3.98 7.69 8.35
N ILE A 100 -2.94 7.62 9.18
CA ILE A 100 -1.84 6.66 9.07
C ILE A 100 -2.09 5.57 10.11
N MET A 101 -2.66 4.46 9.65
CA MET A 101 -3.15 3.36 10.50
C MET A 101 -2.13 2.22 10.52
N GLY A 102 -1.50 2.02 11.66
CA GLY A 102 -0.57 0.93 11.89
C GLY A 102 0.56 1.27 12.84
N PRO A 103 1.40 0.26 13.17
CA PRO A 103 2.44 0.41 14.17
C PRO A 103 3.57 1.33 13.70
N ALA A 104 4.11 2.10 14.66
CA ALA A 104 5.24 3.01 14.49
C ALA A 104 6.43 2.61 15.41
N ASP A 105 6.40 1.41 15.97
CA ASP A 105 7.37 0.92 16.95
C ASP A 105 8.46 0.03 16.36
N GLU A 106 8.32 -0.38 15.10
CA GLU A 106 9.28 -1.24 14.38
C GLU A 106 10.57 -0.47 14.00
N ASP A 107 10.42 0.78 13.53
CA ASP A 107 11.54 1.71 13.30
C ASP A 107 11.26 3.04 13.98
N LYS A 108 11.59 3.13 15.27
CA LYS A 108 11.33 4.32 16.09
C LYS A 108 12.03 5.58 15.59
N LYS A 109 13.21 5.42 14.95
CA LYS A 109 13.95 6.55 14.38
C LYS A 109 13.20 7.13 13.20
N TYR A 110 12.79 6.27 12.25
CA TYR A 110 12.02 6.69 11.08
C TYR A 110 10.66 7.28 11.48
N ALA A 111 9.97 6.65 12.43
CA ALA A 111 8.71 7.17 12.94
C ALA A 111 8.87 8.57 13.54
N LYS A 112 9.92 8.79 14.36
CA LYS A 112 10.25 10.12 14.87
C LYS A 112 10.48 11.13 13.75
N GLU A 113 11.25 10.77 12.73
CA GLU A 113 11.49 11.62 11.57
C GLU A 113 10.19 11.98 10.82
N CYS A 114 9.19 11.07 10.79
CA CYS A 114 7.88 11.36 10.22
C CYS A 114 7.09 12.35 11.08
N TYR A 115 7.10 12.22 12.41
CA TYR A 115 6.46 13.19 13.30
C TYR A 115 7.10 14.57 13.22
N ASP A 116 8.43 14.64 13.26
CA ASP A 116 9.20 15.88 13.12
C ASP A 116 8.90 16.56 11.76
N LEU A 117 8.68 15.76 10.70
CA LEU A 117 8.32 16.27 9.38
C LEU A 117 6.93 16.92 9.38
N VAL A 118 5.93 16.30 10.00
CA VAL A 118 4.57 16.88 10.15
C VAL A 118 4.65 18.23 10.86
N GLU A 119 5.40 18.28 11.97
CA GLU A 119 5.61 19.52 12.74
C GLU A 119 6.32 20.58 11.91
N SER A 120 7.42 20.22 11.23
CA SER A 120 8.23 21.17 10.43
C SER A 120 7.45 21.76 9.24
N LEU A 121 6.54 20.98 8.64
CA LEU A 121 5.67 21.44 7.56
C LEU A 121 4.48 22.27 8.08
N GLY A 122 4.23 22.27 9.40
CA GLY A 122 3.06 22.92 10.00
C GLY A 122 1.73 22.36 9.46
N VAL A 123 1.74 21.14 8.94
CA VAL A 123 0.55 20.53 8.37
C VAL A 123 -0.34 19.97 9.49
N GLN A 124 -1.62 20.35 9.45
CA GLN A 124 -2.63 19.87 10.38
C GLN A 124 -3.41 18.69 9.80
N ASP A 125 -4.18 17.99 10.65
CA ASP A 125 -5.04 16.88 10.27
C ASP A 125 -4.28 15.67 9.70
N VAL A 126 -3.09 15.38 10.23
CA VAL A 126 -2.35 14.14 10.05
C VAL A 126 -2.45 13.35 11.35
N GLU A 127 -3.10 12.19 11.30
CA GLU A 127 -3.36 11.34 12.46
C GLU A 127 -2.59 10.03 12.35
N PHE A 128 -1.69 9.78 13.27
CA PHE A 128 -1.04 8.49 13.46
C PHE A 128 -1.80 7.68 14.50
N THR A 129 -2.59 6.73 14.07
CA THR A 129 -3.46 5.97 14.98
C THR A 129 -2.74 4.93 15.81
N GLY A 130 -1.50 4.57 15.42
CA GLY A 130 -0.85 3.39 15.94
C GLY A 130 -1.56 2.10 15.47
N ARG A 131 -1.37 1.02 16.22
CA ARG A 131 -1.99 -0.28 15.93
C ARG A 131 -3.47 -0.26 16.29
N VAL A 132 -4.33 -0.32 15.30
CA VAL A 132 -5.80 -0.27 15.42
C VAL A 132 -6.46 -1.45 14.69
N ASN A 133 -7.73 -1.68 14.97
CA ASN A 133 -8.55 -2.52 14.09
C ASN A 133 -8.96 -1.69 12.86
N VAL A 134 -8.38 -2.01 11.71
CA VAL A 134 -8.58 -1.26 10.45
C VAL A 134 -10.04 -1.15 10.04
N LYS A 135 -10.89 -2.12 10.42
CA LYS A 135 -12.32 -2.11 10.11
C LYS A 135 -13.07 -0.92 10.73
N ASP A 136 -12.60 -0.40 11.86
CA ASP A 136 -13.23 0.73 12.55
C ASP A 136 -12.97 2.07 11.83
N TYR A 137 -12.00 2.09 10.91
CA TYR A 137 -11.54 3.27 10.18
C TYR A 137 -11.80 3.21 8.68
N LEU A 138 -11.54 2.06 8.03
CA LEU A 138 -11.48 1.94 6.58
C LEU A 138 -12.82 2.34 5.91
N GLY A 139 -13.95 2.02 6.52
CA GLY A 139 -15.26 2.43 6.02
C GLY A 139 -15.45 3.95 5.93
N LYS A 140 -14.74 4.72 6.76
CA LYS A 140 -14.78 6.18 6.84
C LYS A 140 -13.83 6.89 5.87
N MET A 141 -12.96 6.15 5.19
CA MET A 141 -12.06 6.72 4.20
C MET A 141 -12.81 7.01 2.90
N ASP A 142 -12.39 8.04 2.18
CA ASP A 142 -12.87 8.31 0.82
C ASP A 142 -12.00 7.57 -0.20
N PHE A 143 -10.70 7.48 0.08
CA PHE A 143 -9.72 6.72 -0.68
C PHE A 143 -8.56 6.28 0.22
N THR A 144 -7.74 5.37 -0.27
CA THR A 144 -6.54 4.93 0.43
C THR A 144 -5.27 5.26 -0.34
N LEU A 145 -4.16 5.34 0.41
CA LEU A 145 -2.83 5.68 -0.10
C LEU A 145 -1.83 4.55 0.15
N LEU A 146 -0.97 4.31 -0.83
CA LEU A 146 0.18 3.42 -0.72
C LEU A 146 1.39 4.04 -1.43
N THR A 147 2.32 4.60 -0.67
CA THR A 147 3.52 5.29 -1.20
C THR A 147 4.79 4.44 -1.17
N SER A 148 4.65 3.13 -1.03
CA SER A 148 5.76 2.20 -0.85
C SER A 148 6.79 2.28 -1.98
N ILE A 149 8.06 2.11 -1.62
CA ILE A 149 9.16 2.02 -2.57
C ILE A 149 9.22 0.64 -3.24
N SER A 150 8.74 -0.39 -2.54
CA SER A 150 8.70 -1.76 -3.05
C SER A 150 7.56 -2.54 -2.41
N GLU A 151 6.86 -3.32 -3.20
CA GLU A 151 5.80 -4.24 -2.79
C GLU A 151 5.89 -5.57 -3.56
N GLY A 152 5.26 -6.60 -3.03
CA GLY A 152 4.89 -7.77 -3.81
C GLY A 152 3.50 -7.60 -4.38
N GLN A 153 2.51 -8.15 -3.70
CA GLN A 153 1.08 -7.91 -3.95
C GLN A 153 0.47 -7.38 -2.65
N PRO A 154 0.24 -6.08 -2.53
CA PRO A 154 -0.16 -5.46 -1.26
C PRO A 154 -1.59 -5.81 -0.88
N LEU A 155 -1.76 -6.47 0.28
CA LEU A 155 -3.07 -6.81 0.84
C LEU A 155 -3.93 -5.56 1.09
N THR A 156 -3.32 -4.45 1.43
CA THR A 156 -4.01 -3.18 1.71
C THR A 156 -4.80 -2.65 0.52
N ILE A 157 -4.36 -2.92 -0.73
CA ILE A 157 -5.13 -2.58 -1.94
C ILE A 157 -6.37 -3.48 -2.01
N LEU A 158 -6.22 -4.80 -1.84
CA LEU A 158 -7.34 -5.73 -1.85
C LEU A 158 -8.36 -5.41 -0.76
N GLU A 159 -7.89 -5.09 0.45
CA GLU A 159 -8.72 -4.68 1.58
C GLU A 159 -9.48 -3.38 1.28
N SER A 160 -8.82 -2.41 0.63
CA SER A 160 -9.45 -1.15 0.21
C SER A 160 -10.58 -1.40 -0.78
N TYR A 161 -10.36 -2.25 -1.78
CA TYR A 161 -11.40 -2.61 -2.75
C TYR A 161 -12.57 -3.35 -2.12
N ALA A 162 -12.29 -4.27 -1.20
CA ALA A 162 -13.35 -4.95 -0.46
C ALA A 162 -14.18 -3.98 0.40
N ALA A 163 -13.61 -2.86 0.81
CA ALA A 163 -14.28 -1.77 1.52
C ALA A 163 -14.84 -0.68 0.57
N HIS A 164 -14.85 -0.92 -0.74
CA HIS A 164 -15.31 0.02 -1.77
C HIS A 164 -14.54 1.35 -1.79
N LYS A 165 -13.22 1.30 -1.54
CA LYS A 165 -12.36 2.49 -1.54
C LYS A 165 -11.41 2.47 -2.72
N PRO A 166 -11.37 3.53 -3.55
CA PRO A 166 -10.35 3.68 -4.57
C PRO A 166 -8.98 3.88 -3.93
N VAL A 167 -7.93 3.58 -4.68
CA VAL A 167 -6.55 3.60 -4.20
C VAL A 167 -5.68 4.52 -5.03
N ILE A 168 -4.83 5.31 -4.38
CA ILE A 168 -3.69 5.98 -5.02
C ILE A 168 -2.44 5.25 -4.54
N ALA A 169 -1.68 4.66 -5.46
CA ALA A 169 -0.51 3.86 -5.11
C ALA A 169 0.69 4.18 -6.00
N THR A 170 1.89 3.95 -5.48
CA THR A 170 3.10 3.93 -6.29
C THR A 170 3.10 2.72 -7.22
N ASP A 171 3.67 2.88 -8.42
CA ASP A 171 3.77 1.83 -9.44
C ASP A 171 4.90 0.85 -9.10
N VAL A 172 4.65 0.00 -8.11
CA VAL A 172 5.60 -1.01 -7.61
C VAL A 172 4.94 -2.38 -7.44
N GLY A 173 5.72 -3.44 -7.64
CA GLY A 173 5.23 -4.81 -7.52
C GLY A 173 4.02 -5.06 -8.42
N ASN A 174 2.94 -5.59 -7.85
CA ASN A 174 1.69 -5.88 -8.57
C ASN A 174 0.65 -4.74 -8.52
N CYS A 175 1.04 -3.52 -8.06
CA CYS A 175 0.09 -2.40 -7.95
C CYS A 175 -0.59 -2.05 -9.28
N ARG A 176 0.18 -2.08 -10.39
CA ARG A 176 -0.35 -1.78 -11.74
C ARG A 176 -1.48 -2.71 -12.14
N GLU A 177 -1.28 -4.01 -11.99
CA GLU A 177 -2.28 -5.01 -12.33
C GLU A 177 -3.52 -4.91 -11.43
N LEU A 178 -3.32 -4.66 -10.13
CA LEU A 178 -4.42 -4.49 -9.19
C LEU A 178 -5.25 -3.22 -9.44
N ILE A 179 -4.64 -2.13 -9.92
CA ILE A 179 -5.33 -0.84 -10.08
C ILE A 179 -5.94 -0.68 -11.47
N TYR A 180 -5.21 -1.05 -12.51
CA TYR A 180 -5.66 -0.87 -13.90
C TYR A 180 -6.30 -2.14 -14.47
N GLY A 181 -6.28 -3.24 -13.69
CA GLY A 181 -6.80 -4.52 -14.13
C GLY A 181 -5.94 -5.18 -15.21
N ASN A 182 -6.39 -6.35 -15.62
CA ASN A 182 -5.74 -7.14 -16.66
C ASN A 182 -6.70 -7.35 -17.84
N ASN A 183 -7.31 -6.25 -18.33
CA ASN A 183 -8.36 -6.26 -19.35
C ASN A 183 -9.61 -7.07 -18.93
N ASP A 184 -9.95 -7.00 -17.67
CA ASP A 184 -11.10 -7.72 -17.06
C ASP A 184 -12.46 -7.06 -17.33
N GLY A 185 -12.46 -5.86 -17.92
CA GLY A 185 -13.67 -5.11 -18.28
C GLY A 185 -14.30 -4.30 -17.12
N PHE A 186 -13.70 -4.30 -15.91
CA PHE A 186 -14.23 -3.54 -14.77
C PHE A 186 -13.73 -2.10 -14.69
N GLY A 187 -12.68 -1.75 -15.48
CA GLY A 187 -12.09 -0.42 -15.48
C GLY A 187 -11.05 -0.21 -14.38
N GLU A 188 -10.67 1.05 -14.21
CA GLU A 188 -9.61 1.43 -13.27
C GLU A 188 -10.20 1.65 -11.86
N ALA A 189 -9.52 1.11 -10.84
CA ALA A 189 -9.96 1.19 -9.45
C ALA A 189 -9.13 2.18 -8.60
N GLY A 190 -8.35 3.05 -9.26
CA GLY A 190 -7.49 4.03 -8.61
C GLY A 190 -6.51 4.68 -9.55
N ILE A 191 -5.45 5.24 -8.98
CA ILE A 191 -4.41 5.98 -9.71
C ILE A 191 -3.03 5.46 -9.32
N LEU A 192 -2.14 5.29 -10.29
CA LEU A 192 -0.73 5.01 -10.06
C LEU A 192 0.10 6.30 -10.15
N THR A 193 1.09 6.38 -9.28
CA THR A 193 2.07 7.47 -9.23
C THR A 193 3.50 6.91 -9.26
N HIS A 194 4.48 7.76 -9.52
CA HIS A 194 5.88 7.37 -9.39
C HIS A 194 6.32 7.36 -7.92
N ILE A 195 7.30 6.53 -7.60
CA ILE A 195 7.92 6.51 -6.26
C ILE A 195 8.56 7.86 -5.95
N MET A 196 8.47 8.29 -4.67
CA MET A 196 9.06 9.54 -4.19
C MET A 196 8.59 10.81 -4.93
N ASN A 197 7.44 10.76 -5.61
CA ASN A 197 6.85 11.93 -6.28
C ASN A 197 5.75 12.54 -5.41
N ILE A 198 5.91 13.80 -5.03
CA ILE A 198 4.99 14.51 -4.14
C ILE A 198 3.97 15.39 -4.91
N GLU A 199 4.14 15.58 -6.21
CA GLU A 199 3.31 16.46 -7.03
C GLU A 199 2.22 15.72 -7.81
N GLU A 200 2.41 14.42 -8.04
CA GLU A 200 1.42 13.51 -8.63
C GLU A 200 0.38 13.07 -7.60
#